data_c78f0af02f36aefdbe1d23d2cc6b9cef
#
_entry.id   c78f0af02f36aefdbe1d23d2cc6b9cef
#
_cell.length_a   1.000
_cell.length_b   1.000
_cell.length_c   1.000
_cell.angle_alpha   90.00
_cell.angle_beta   90.00
_cell.angle_gamma   90.00
#
_symmetry.space_group_name_H-M   'P 1'
#
loop_
_entity.id
_entity.type
_entity.pdbx_description
1 polymer ?
#
loop_
_entity_poly.entity_id
_entity_poly.type
_entity_poly.pdbx_seq_one_letter_code
_entity_poly.pdbx_strand_id
1 'polypeptide(L)'
;MLLPTFASCQQEKPFPDDAVDKVYEYLPEWQAGYLDIHQISTGRGNAAYLIFPDGTTMLLDAGDLGVHSGTQEIMKAVPNDSKRPAEWIAQYIKHFSLPLKNNGALDYALLTHFDTDHIGQNGKLAIEKVGLDYKLTGITHVGNLLNISTLIDRGYPTYDYPTAAKVSGAHISNYKLYVAARDREGKKNEGFVIGSNSQIKLLKDPGSYPTFEVRNIVGNGKIWTGSVTTAKELVPSTASSSEQLNENRCSCGIRITYGNFDYFSAGDILGVEKAPEWFDIETPVARLLGETDVVVANHHAYSDAMCDTYISQVKPQVSVSYTHLRAHETDSYLV
;
A
#
# COMPACT_ATOMS: atom_id res chain seq x y z
N MET A 1 25.41 -36.44 -36.62
CA MET A 1 24.09 -36.11 -36.11
C MET A 1 24.23 -35.89 -34.61
N LEU A 2 24.53 -34.65 -34.20
CA LEU A 2 24.75 -34.26 -32.80
C LEU A 2 23.42 -33.79 -32.23
N LEU A 3 22.93 -34.48 -31.23
CA LEU A 3 21.76 -34.06 -30.44
C LEU A 3 22.16 -32.94 -29.48
N PRO A 4 21.37 -31.86 -29.36
CA PRO A 4 21.64 -30.84 -28.35
C PRO A 4 21.29 -31.38 -26.97
N THR A 5 22.23 -31.33 -26.06
CA THR A 5 22.04 -31.54 -24.65
C THR A 5 21.25 -30.34 -24.10
N PHE A 6 20.00 -30.57 -23.68
CA PHE A 6 19.26 -29.63 -22.88
C PHE A 6 19.92 -29.56 -21.50
N ALA A 7 20.54 -28.42 -21.22
CA ALA A 7 20.87 -28.07 -19.83
C ALA A 7 19.58 -27.92 -19.06
N SER A 8 19.33 -28.80 -18.10
CA SER A 8 18.26 -28.62 -17.13
C SER A 8 18.59 -27.39 -16.29
N CYS A 9 17.80 -26.34 -16.42
CA CYS A 9 17.80 -25.25 -15.47
C CYS A 9 17.33 -25.87 -14.14
N GLN A 10 18.25 -26.15 -13.22
CA GLN A 10 17.90 -26.47 -11.85
C GLN A 10 17.34 -25.16 -11.29
N GLN A 11 16.03 -25.13 -11.03
CA GLN A 11 15.44 -24.12 -10.17
C GLN A 11 16.09 -24.28 -8.80
N GLU A 12 16.91 -23.32 -8.41
CA GLU A 12 17.30 -23.19 -7.01
C GLU A 12 16.03 -23.01 -6.20
N LYS A 13 15.79 -23.88 -5.24
CA LYS A 13 14.70 -23.74 -4.29
C LYS A 13 14.95 -22.45 -3.51
N PRO A 14 14.00 -21.50 -3.50
CA PRO A 14 14.20 -20.20 -2.88
C PRO A 14 14.38 -20.25 -1.37
N PHE A 15 14.07 -21.39 -0.72
CA PHE A 15 14.26 -21.62 0.72
C PHE A 15 14.84 -23.00 0.98
N PRO A 16 15.71 -23.15 2.01
CA PRO A 16 16.10 -24.45 2.52
C PRO A 16 14.85 -25.22 2.98
N ASP A 17 14.80 -26.53 2.74
CA ASP A 17 13.66 -27.39 3.14
C ASP A 17 13.40 -27.38 4.66
N ASP A 18 14.32 -26.87 5.47
CA ASP A 18 14.23 -26.74 6.93
C ASP A 18 13.71 -25.34 7.40
N ALA A 19 13.42 -24.43 6.48
CA ALA A 19 12.94 -23.09 6.81
C ALA A 19 11.46 -23.07 7.27
N VAL A 20 10.68 -24.09 6.91
CA VAL A 20 9.24 -24.13 7.16
C VAL A 20 8.90 -24.31 8.65
N ASP A 21 9.79 -24.91 9.44
CA ASP A 21 9.55 -25.19 10.86
C ASP A 21 10.34 -24.31 11.84
N LYS A 22 11.11 -23.33 11.35
CA LYS A 22 11.88 -22.42 12.21
C LYS A 22 11.10 -21.15 12.50
N VAL A 23 10.60 -21.01 13.70
CA VAL A 23 10.24 -19.69 14.24
C VAL A 23 11.54 -18.94 14.47
N TYR A 24 11.85 -17.98 13.59
CA TYR A 24 13.02 -17.15 13.78
C TYR A 24 12.78 -16.22 14.98
N GLU A 25 13.68 -16.22 15.93
CA GLU A 25 13.67 -15.29 17.05
C GLU A 25 13.87 -13.83 16.55
N TYR A 26 14.55 -13.68 15.41
CA TYR A 26 14.78 -12.41 14.72
C TYR A 26 14.51 -12.58 13.22
N LEU A 27 13.93 -11.54 12.60
CA LEU A 27 13.81 -11.51 11.14
C LEU A 27 15.22 -11.40 10.52
N PRO A 28 15.52 -12.15 9.46
CA PRO A 28 16.82 -12.06 8.80
C PRO A 28 17.01 -10.68 8.15
N GLU A 29 18.27 -10.27 8.00
CA GLU A 29 18.61 -9.07 7.23
C GLU A 29 18.32 -9.30 5.74
N TRP A 30 17.78 -8.27 5.07
CA TRP A 30 17.57 -8.30 3.63
C TRP A 30 18.89 -8.57 2.87
N GLN A 31 18.80 -9.37 1.82
CA GLN A 31 19.88 -9.69 0.89
C GLN A 31 19.44 -9.42 -0.55
N ALA A 32 20.38 -9.08 -1.42
CA ALA A 32 20.12 -8.89 -2.85
C ALA A 32 19.46 -10.15 -3.46
N GLY A 33 18.41 -9.96 -4.23
CA GLY A 33 17.61 -11.01 -4.82
C GLY A 33 16.38 -11.40 -3.99
N TYR A 34 16.23 -10.90 -2.75
CA TYR A 34 15.04 -11.13 -1.93
C TYR A 34 14.07 -9.96 -2.05
N LEU A 35 12.78 -10.28 -2.09
CA LEU A 35 11.69 -9.33 -1.92
C LEU A 35 11.22 -9.42 -0.48
N ASP A 36 11.50 -8.38 0.31
CA ASP A 36 11.00 -8.29 1.68
C ASP A 36 9.74 -7.42 1.72
N ILE A 37 8.70 -7.91 2.39
CA ILE A 37 7.44 -7.21 2.60
C ILE A 37 7.15 -7.20 4.10
N HIS A 38 7.24 -6.03 4.71
CA HIS A 38 7.04 -5.83 6.13
C HIS A 38 5.72 -5.10 6.38
N GLN A 39 4.72 -5.80 6.90
CA GLN A 39 3.52 -5.13 7.40
C GLN A 39 3.80 -4.59 8.80
N ILE A 40 3.77 -3.27 8.96
CA ILE A 40 4.13 -2.60 10.21
C ILE A 40 2.86 -2.31 11.02
N SER A 41 2.66 -3.04 12.11
CA SER A 41 1.57 -2.75 13.03
C SER A 41 1.93 -1.58 13.93
N THR A 42 1.29 -0.44 13.71
CA THR A 42 1.40 0.74 14.58
C THR A 42 0.25 0.85 15.57
N GLY A 43 -0.78 -0.02 15.47
CA GLY A 43 -2.03 0.07 16.21
C GLY A 43 -2.94 1.23 15.78
N ARG A 44 -2.53 2.04 14.78
CA ARG A 44 -3.21 3.28 14.41
C ARG A 44 -3.33 3.51 12.92
N GLY A 45 -3.22 2.45 12.12
CA GLY A 45 -3.44 2.51 10.69
C GLY A 45 -2.46 1.66 9.88
N ASN A 46 -2.61 1.71 8.56
CA ASN A 46 -1.80 0.95 7.63
C ASN A 46 -0.41 1.53 7.45
N ALA A 47 0.57 0.65 7.40
CA ALA A 47 1.92 0.94 6.92
C ALA A 47 2.59 -0.37 6.48
N ALA A 48 3.13 -0.41 5.26
CA ALA A 48 3.95 -1.52 4.82
C ALA A 48 5.26 -1.00 4.21
N TYR A 49 6.37 -1.59 4.63
CA TYR A 49 7.70 -1.29 4.10
C TYR A 49 8.16 -2.44 3.21
N LEU A 50 8.57 -2.13 2.00
CA LEU A 50 9.00 -3.11 1.01
C LEU A 50 10.44 -2.82 0.61
N ILE A 51 11.25 -3.89 0.50
CA ILE A 51 12.58 -3.84 -0.09
C ILE A 51 12.57 -4.77 -1.30
N PHE A 52 12.71 -4.19 -2.49
CA PHE A 52 12.71 -4.92 -3.75
C PHE A 52 14.04 -5.67 -3.97
N PRO A 53 14.10 -6.65 -4.89
CA PRO A 53 15.26 -7.51 -5.06
C PRO A 53 16.59 -6.80 -5.32
N ASP A 54 16.55 -5.58 -5.86
CA ASP A 54 17.75 -4.76 -6.10
C ASP A 54 18.04 -3.77 -4.96
N GLY A 55 17.27 -3.82 -3.87
CA GLY A 55 17.36 -2.90 -2.74
C GLY A 55 16.64 -1.57 -2.96
N THR A 56 15.85 -1.40 -4.02
CA THR A 56 14.89 -0.29 -4.14
C THR A 56 13.85 -0.39 -3.02
N THR A 57 13.48 0.72 -2.41
CA THR A 57 12.64 0.75 -1.21
C THR A 57 11.32 1.47 -1.46
N MET A 58 10.27 0.97 -0.82
CA MET A 58 8.93 1.56 -0.91
C MET A 58 8.21 1.53 0.43
N LEU A 59 7.53 2.61 0.76
CA LEU A 59 6.53 2.67 1.84
C LEU A 59 5.14 2.71 1.21
N LEU A 60 4.25 1.86 1.67
CA LEU A 60 2.83 1.84 1.30
C LEU A 60 2.03 2.32 2.52
N ASP A 61 1.42 3.48 2.42
CA ASP A 61 0.71 4.19 3.46
C ASP A 61 1.55 4.52 4.72
N ALA A 62 1.03 5.39 5.57
CA ALA A 62 1.54 5.70 6.89
C ALA A 62 0.41 6.28 7.74
N GLY A 63 -0.48 5.43 8.20
CA GLY A 63 -1.65 5.82 8.98
C GLY A 63 -1.28 6.33 10.38
N ASP A 64 -2.09 7.26 10.88
CA ASP A 64 -2.03 7.74 12.28
C ASP A 64 -3.42 8.18 12.74
N LEU A 65 -4.34 7.23 12.91
CA LEU A 65 -5.66 7.46 13.46
C LEU A 65 -5.56 7.73 14.96
N GLY A 66 -5.89 8.95 15.38
CA GLY A 66 -5.68 9.38 16.77
C GLY A 66 -6.77 8.98 17.72
N VAL A 67 -8.01 8.98 17.26
CA VAL A 67 -9.21 8.75 18.07
C VAL A 67 -10.11 7.78 17.34
N HIS A 68 -10.59 6.78 18.05
CA HIS A 68 -11.51 5.79 17.48
C HIS A 68 -12.83 6.48 17.06
N SER A 69 -13.35 6.10 15.90
CA SER A 69 -14.62 6.61 15.39
C SER A 69 -15.75 6.45 16.42
N GLY A 70 -16.50 7.53 16.67
CA GLY A 70 -17.61 7.54 17.62
C GLY A 70 -17.23 7.55 19.10
N THR A 71 -15.94 7.65 19.45
CA THR A 71 -15.45 7.74 20.83
C THR A 71 -14.55 8.96 21.03
N GLN A 72 -14.18 9.25 22.29
CA GLN A 72 -13.11 10.20 22.62
C GLN A 72 -11.82 9.47 23.07
N GLU A 73 -11.82 8.16 22.98
CA GLU A 73 -10.69 7.33 23.38
C GLU A 73 -9.53 7.47 22.40
N ILE A 74 -8.35 7.78 22.94
CA ILE A 74 -7.12 7.84 22.16
C ILE A 74 -6.63 6.42 21.92
N MET A 75 -6.41 6.08 20.66
CA MET A 75 -5.84 4.80 20.29
C MET A 75 -4.37 4.71 20.71
N LYS A 76 -4.00 3.61 21.33
CA LYS A 76 -2.62 3.36 21.74
C LYS A 76 -1.75 3.01 20.53
N ALA A 77 -0.53 3.56 20.52
CA ALA A 77 0.47 3.15 19.54
C ALA A 77 1.11 1.79 19.93
N VAL A 78 1.49 1.01 18.94
CA VAL A 78 2.23 -0.24 19.12
C VAL A 78 3.69 0.02 18.70
N PRO A 79 4.68 -0.53 19.42
CA PRO A 79 4.60 -1.42 20.59
C PRO A 79 4.21 -0.73 21.90
N ASN A 80 4.24 0.59 21.97
CA ASN A 80 3.82 1.39 23.13
C ASN A 80 3.69 2.88 22.75
N ASP A 81 3.15 3.69 23.66
CA ASP A 81 2.89 5.13 23.45
C ASP A 81 4.11 6.06 23.67
N SER A 82 5.33 5.51 23.79
CA SER A 82 6.54 6.34 23.95
C SER A 82 6.92 7.13 22.71
N LYS A 83 6.40 6.73 21.55
CA LYS A 83 6.57 7.37 20.23
C LYS A 83 5.25 7.40 19.48
N ARG A 84 5.19 8.32 18.52
CA ARG A 84 4.08 8.38 17.55
C ARG A 84 4.21 7.25 16.51
N PRO A 85 3.11 6.82 15.86
CA PRO A 85 3.17 5.84 14.79
C PRO A 85 4.25 6.10 13.75
N ALA A 86 4.35 7.33 13.25
CA ALA A 86 5.37 7.70 12.27
C ALA A 86 6.81 7.55 12.78
N GLU A 87 7.06 7.78 14.07
CA GLU A 87 8.37 7.58 14.68
C GLU A 87 8.70 6.08 14.78
N TRP A 88 7.70 5.24 15.11
CA TRP A 88 7.86 3.78 15.08
C TRP A 88 8.11 3.27 13.67
N ILE A 89 7.35 3.74 12.67
CA ILE A 89 7.58 3.42 11.25
C ILE A 89 9.00 3.81 10.84
N ALA A 90 9.43 5.03 11.13
CA ALA A 90 10.76 5.50 10.75
C ALA A 90 11.88 4.72 11.45
N GLN A 91 11.70 4.34 12.72
CA GLN A 91 12.66 3.51 13.45
C GLN A 91 12.73 2.10 12.86
N TYR A 92 11.58 1.48 12.54
CA TYR A 92 11.49 0.18 11.90
C TYR A 92 12.20 0.17 10.55
N ILE A 93 11.88 1.15 9.68
CA ILE A 93 12.52 1.29 8.36
C ILE A 93 14.03 1.46 8.49
N LYS A 94 14.51 2.32 9.39
CA LYS A 94 15.95 2.49 9.62
C LYS A 94 16.64 1.20 10.06
N HIS A 95 15.98 0.39 10.87
CA HIS A 95 16.53 -0.90 11.32
C HIS A 95 16.66 -1.88 10.15
N PHE A 96 15.58 -2.13 9.40
CA PHE A 96 15.61 -3.09 8.30
C PHE A 96 16.32 -2.58 7.05
N SER A 97 16.60 -1.29 6.92
CA SER A 97 17.41 -0.71 5.86
C SER A 97 18.91 -0.68 6.14
N LEU A 98 19.39 -1.20 7.27
CA LEU A 98 20.82 -1.22 7.60
C LEU A 98 21.68 -1.86 6.51
N PRO A 99 21.31 -3.01 5.89
CA PRO A 99 22.06 -3.60 4.79
C PRO A 99 22.18 -2.69 3.56
N LEU A 100 21.19 -1.81 3.35
CA LEU A 100 21.16 -0.87 2.22
C LEU A 100 22.06 0.36 2.41
N LYS A 101 22.47 0.65 3.64
CA LYS A 101 23.30 1.81 4.04
C LYS A 101 22.73 3.15 3.59
N ASN A 102 21.39 3.25 3.48
CA ASN A 102 20.67 4.43 2.99
C ASN A 102 20.04 5.28 4.11
N ASN A 103 20.27 4.93 5.38
CA ASN A 103 19.71 5.60 6.57
C ASN A 103 18.17 5.68 6.56
N GLY A 104 17.49 4.66 6.00
CA GLY A 104 16.04 4.61 5.90
C GLY A 104 15.44 5.51 4.80
N ALA A 105 16.25 6.00 3.85
CA ALA A 105 15.72 6.73 2.71
C ALA A 105 14.81 5.82 1.87
N LEU A 106 13.68 6.40 1.43
CA LEU A 106 12.67 5.74 0.63
C LEU A 106 12.76 6.20 -0.82
N ASP A 107 12.86 5.26 -1.74
CA ASP A 107 12.81 5.55 -3.17
C ASP A 107 11.39 5.94 -3.58
N TYR A 108 10.39 5.25 -3.01
CA TYR A 108 8.97 5.50 -3.23
C TYR A 108 8.20 5.58 -1.93
N ALA A 109 7.15 6.40 -1.91
CA ALA A 109 6.01 6.24 -1.00
C ALA A 109 4.74 6.29 -1.85
N LEU A 110 3.85 5.30 -1.69
CA LEU A 110 2.52 5.27 -2.30
C LEU A 110 1.46 5.41 -1.21
N LEU A 111 0.57 6.37 -1.37
CA LEU A 111 -0.63 6.49 -0.55
C LEU A 111 -1.80 5.92 -1.33
N THR A 112 -2.44 4.89 -0.77
CA THR A 112 -3.55 4.21 -1.42
C THR A 112 -4.75 5.12 -1.56
N HIS A 113 -5.12 5.82 -0.48
CA HIS A 113 -6.19 6.82 -0.43
C HIS A 113 -5.99 7.77 0.76
N PHE A 114 -6.96 8.68 1.00
CA PHE A 114 -6.75 9.80 1.92
C PHE A 114 -7.42 9.64 3.27
N ASP A 115 -7.90 8.46 3.67
CA ASP A 115 -8.43 8.28 5.01
C ASP A 115 -7.33 8.35 6.08
N THR A 116 -7.72 8.67 7.30
CA THR A 116 -6.78 9.07 8.35
C THR A 116 -5.90 7.92 8.84
N ASP A 117 -6.36 6.71 8.72
CA ASP A 117 -5.62 5.48 9.01
C ASP A 117 -4.70 5.04 7.86
N HIS A 118 -4.64 5.84 6.77
CA HIS A 118 -3.69 5.67 5.66
C HIS A 118 -2.74 6.86 5.50
N ILE A 119 -3.18 8.11 5.75
CA ILE A 119 -2.31 9.28 5.59
C ILE A 119 -2.00 10.03 6.90
N GLY A 120 -2.76 9.78 7.97
CA GLY A 120 -2.65 10.45 9.26
C GLY A 120 -3.74 11.48 9.52
N GLN A 121 -4.19 11.53 10.77
CA GLN A 121 -5.28 12.38 11.24
C GLN A 121 -4.77 13.77 11.65
N ASN A 122 -5.28 14.83 11.02
CA ASN A 122 -5.03 16.21 11.46
C ASN A 122 -5.97 16.59 12.61
N GLY A 123 -5.65 16.15 13.81
CA GLY A 123 -6.40 16.40 15.02
C GLY A 123 -5.52 16.92 16.16
N LYS A 124 -6.00 16.77 17.41
CA LYS A 124 -5.27 17.20 18.63
C LYS A 124 -3.89 16.57 18.79
N LEU A 125 -3.68 15.41 18.16
CA LEU A 125 -2.43 14.66 18.24
C LEU A 125 -1.43 15.03 17.12
N ALA A 126 -1.83 15.77 16.09
CA ALA A 126 -0.92 16.23 15.05
C ALA A 126 0.02 17.32 15.62
N ILE A 127 1.30 17.21 15.30
CA ILE A 127 2.37 18.03 15.89
C ILE A 127 2.60 19.27 15.03
N GLU A 128 2.54 20.46 15.65
CA GLU A 128 3.00 21.70 15.00
C GLU A 128 4.50 21.80 15.10
N LYS A 129 5.16 22.16 14.01
CA LYS A 129 6.60 22.38 13.97
C LYS A 129 6.91 23.75 13.35
N VAL A 130 7.69 24.54 14.05
CA VAL A 130 8.10 25.87 13.57
C VAL A 130 8.78 25.75 12.20
N GLY A 131 8.37 26.59 11.27
CA GLY A 131 8.89 26.62 9.90
C GLY A 131 8.17 25.70 8.91
N LEU A 132 7.17 24.95 9.36
CA LEU A 132 6.28 24.18 8.47
C LEU A 132 4.91 24.83 8.42
N ASP A 133 4.30 24.82 7.24
CA ASP A 133 2.91 25.27 7.01
C ASP A 133 1.91 24.11 7.10
N TYR A 134 2.37 22.92 7.49
CA TYR A 134 1.58 21.71 7.74
C TYR A 134 1.95 21.08 9.08
N LYS A 135 1.04 20.28 9.63
CA LYS A 135 1.27 19.52 10.86
C LYS A 135 1.84 18.14 10.57
N LEU A 136 2.62 17.62 11.52
CA LEU A 136 3.23 16.30 11.43
C LEU A 136 2.25 15.24 11.98
N THR A 137 1.83 14.34 11.09
CA THR A 137 0.98 13.18 11.38
C THR A 137 1.10 12.18 10.23
N GLY A 138 1.06 10.89 10.48
CA GLY A 138 1.14 9.89 9.43
C GLY A 138 2.28 10.16 8.44
N ILE A 139 1.95 10.17 7.14
CA ILE A 139 2.95 10.35 6.07
C ILE A 139 3.71 11.70 6.15
N THR A 140 3.07 12.77 6.60
CA THR A 140 3.75 14.07 6.73
C THR A 140 4.84 14.03 7.81
N HIS A 141 4.61 13.24 8.85
CA HIS A 141 5.59 13.03 9.92
C HIS A 141 6.70 12.07 9.47
N VAL A 142 6.36 10.97 8.79
CA VAL A 142 7.37 10.07 8.19
C VAL A 142 8.28 10.85 7.24
N GLY A 143 7.72 11.66 6.34
CA GLY A 143 8.50 12.47 5.40
C GLY A 143 9.33 13.59 6.02
N ASN A 144 9.05 13.95 7.30
CA ASN A 144 9.91 14.82 8.07
C ASN A 144 11.07 14.06 8.76
N LEU A 145 10.92 12.75 8.99
CA LEU A 145 11.92 11.89 9.65
C LEU A 145 12.81 11.15 8.65
N LEU A 146 12.30 10.84 7.47
CA LEU A 146 12.96 10.10 6.40
C LEU A 146 12.89 10.88 5.08
N ASN A 147 13.92 10.72 4.25
CA ASN A 147 13.84 11.25 2.89
C ASN A 147 12.96 10.33 2.02
N ILE A 148 11.95 10.91 1.36
CA ILE A 148 11.10 10.24 0.36
C ILE A 148 11.44 10.86 -1.00
N SER A 149 11.99 10.06 -1.92
CA SER A 149 12.38 10.52 -3.25
C SER A 149 11.16 10.82 -4.11
N THR A 150 10.28 9.84 -4.31
CA THR A 150 9.05 10.00 -5.09
C THR A 150 7.84 9.68 -4.21
N LEU A 151 6.92 10.63 -4.08
CA LEU A 151 5.63 10.44 -3.43
C LEU A 151 4.56 10.27 -4.50
N ILE A 152 3.78 9.20 -4.40
CA ILE A 152 2.71 8.85 -5.35
C ILE A 152 1.39 8.82 -4.59
N ASP A 153 0.37 9.46 -5.12
CA ASP A 153 -0.98 9.41 -4.58
C ASP A 153 -2.04 9.41 -5.69
N ARG A 154 -3.30 9.19 -5.31
CA ARG A 154 -4.43 9.13 -6.23
C ARG A 154 -4.89 10.48 -6.80
N GLY A 155 -4.49 11.61 -6.20
CA GLY A 155 -5.07 12.93 -6.46
C GLY A 155 -4.15 13.94 -7.11
N TYR A 156 -2.84 13.79 -7.01
CA TYR A 156 -1.87 14.72 -7.58
C TYR A 156 -2.03 14.86 -9.10
N PRO A 157 -1.96 16.06 -9.70
CA PRO A 157 -1.72 17.35 -9.03
C PRO A 157 -3.01 18.10 -8.65
N THR A 158 -4.19 17.68 -9.09
CA THR A 158 -5.41 18.51 -9.04
C THR A 158 -6.25 18.31 -7.79
N TYR A 159 -6.26 17.09 -7.24
CA TYR A 159 -7.07 16.70 -6.06
C TYR A 159 -8.57 16.99 -6.24
N ASP A 160 -9.13 16.72 -7.41
CA ASP A 160 -10.49 17.05 -7.80
C ASP A 160 -11.37 15.84 -8.17
N TYR A 161 -10.84 14.61 -8.09
CA TYR A 161 -11.58 13.40 -8.41
C TYR A 161 -12.08 12.68 -7.12
N PRO A 162 -13.33 12.19 -7.07
CA PRO A 162 -14.40 12.29 -8.07
C PRO A 162 -14.99 13.69 -8.20
N THR A 163 -14.87 14.53 -7.17
CA THR A 163 -15.10 15.97 -7.17
C THR A 163 -14.22 16.62 -6.11
N ALA A 164 -13.88 17.92 -6.29
CA ALA A 164 -13.08 18.64 -5.30
C ALA A 164 -13.74 18.66 -3.90
N ALA A 165 -15.06 18.63 -3.82
CA ALA A 165 -15.80 18.57 -2.56
C ALA A 165 -15.61 17.22 -1.82
N LYS A 166 -15.42 16.12 -2.55
CA LYS A 166 -15.14 14.79 -1.99
C LYS A 166 -13.69 14.65 -1.53
N VAL A 167 -12.75 15.43 -2.11
CA VAL A 167 -11.34 15.46 -1.72
C VAL A 167 -11.11 16.64 -0.78
N SER A 168 -11.77 16.61 0.37
CA SER A 168 -11.78 17.69 1.35
C SER A 168 -11.75 17.14 2.77
N GLY A 169 -11.39 18.00 3.71
CA GLY A 169 -11.25 17.65 5.12
C GLY A 169 -9.94 18.19 5.68
N ALA A 170 -9.85 18.31 6.99
CA ALA A 170 -8.69 18.92 7.66
C ALA A 170 -7.40 18.12 7.42
N HIS A 171 -7.48 16.78 7.42
CA HIS A 171 -6.35 15.89 7.17
C HIS A 171 -5.88 15.97 5.70
N ILE A 172 -6.81 16.01 4.73
CA ILE A 172 -6.47 16.15 3.31
C ILE A 172 -5.88 17.56 3.04
N SER A 173 -6.44 18.61 3.65
CA SER A 173 -5.88 19.95 3.54
C SER A 173 -4.46 20.03 4.07
N ASN A 174 -4.19 19.38 5.22
CA ASN A 174 -2.85 19.28 5.80
C ASN A 174 -1.89 18.52 4.88
N TYR A 175 -2.34 17.41 4.30
CA TYR A 175 -1.56 16.62 3.35
C TYR A 175 -1.22 17.43 2.08
N LYS A 176 -2.19 18.18 1.53
CA LYS A 176 -1.95 19.05 0.38
C LYS A 176 -0.90 20.14 0.65
N LEU A 177 -0.86 20.70 1.86
CA LEU A 177 0.20 21.64 2.26
C LEU A 177 1.57 20.96 2.29
N TYR A 178 1.65 19.73 2.77
CA TYR A 178 2.89 18.94 2.73
C TYR A 178 3.34 18.67 1.29
N VAL A 179 2.44 18.27 0.40
CA VAL A 179 2.77 18.06 -1.03
C VAL A 179 3.27 19.35 -1.66
N ALA A 180 2.59 20.49 -1.41
CA ALA A 180 3.02 21.80 -1.90
C ALA A 180 4.41 22.21 -1.33
N ALA A 181 4.72 21.85 -0.10
CA ALA A 181 6.05 22.07 0.46
C ALA A 181 7.11 21.22 -0.28
N ARG A 182 6.82 19.96 -0.57
CA ARG A 182 7.67 19.08 -1.37
C ARG A 182 7.93 19.63 -2.77
N ASP A 183 6.87 20.19 -3.44
CA ASP A 183 7.01 20.84 -4.75
C ASP A 183 7.95 22.05 -4.68
N ARG A 184 7.82 22.88 -3.63
CA ARG A 184 8.72 24.03 -3.41
C ARG A 184 10.18 23.61 -3.17
N GLU A 185 10.39 22.43 -2.58
CA GLU A 185 11.72 21.83 -2.36
C GLU A 185 12.26 21.10 -3.59
N GLY A 186 11.51 21.05 -4.70
CA GLY A 186 11.88 20.33 -5.92
C GLY A 186 11.85 18.81 -5.77
N LYS A 187 11.16 18.28 -4.76
CA LYS A 187 10.94 16.84 -4.56
C LYS A 187 9.84 16.33 -5.49
N LYS A 188 9.96 15.10 -5.91
CA LYS A 188 9.05 14.51 -6.89
C LYS A 188 7.74 14.08 -6.24
N ASN A 189 6.62 14.54 -6.82
CA ASN A 189 5.27 14.09 -6.53
C ASN A 189 4.62 13.61 -7.83
N GLU A 190 3.85 12.52 -7.80
CA GLU A 190 3.19 11.95 -8.98
C GLU A 190 1.76 11.52 -8.65
N GLY A 191 0.85 11.69 -9.62
CA GLY A 191 -0.44 11.02 -9.61
C GLY A 191 -0.29 9.54 -9.99
N PHE A 192 -1.06 8.67 -9.36
CA PHE A 192 -1.06 7.24 -9.64
C PHE A 192 -1.58 6.94 -11.05
N VAL A 193 -0.79 6.24 -11.85
CA VAL A 193 -1.08 5.93 -13.26
C VAL A 193 -1.52 4.48 -13.40
N ILE A 194 -2.82 4.24 -13.57
CA ILE A 194 -3.38 2.89 -13.70
C ILE A 194 -2.85 2.20 -14.95
N GLY A 195 -2.54 0.90 -14.82
CA GLY A 195 -1.96 0.08 -15.88
C GLY A 195 -0.45 0.24 -16.05
N SER A 196 0.18 1.23 -15.39
CA SER A 196 1.63 1.42 -15.48
C SER A 196 2.38 0.28 -14.79
N ASN A 197 3.48 -0.16 -15.41
CA ASN A 197 4.51 -1.02 -14.81
C ASN A 197 5.90 -0.35 -14.83
N SER A 198 5.92 0.94 -15.03
CA SER A 198 7.16 1.73 -15.11
C SER A 198 7.17 2.90 -14.12
N GLN A 199 6.04 3.18 -13.46
CA GLN A 199 5.95 4.21 -12.44
C GLN A 199 6.66 3.80 -11.16
N ILE A 200 6.44 2.56 -10.72
CA ILE A 200 7.15 1.92 -9.61
C ILE A 200 7.96 0.78 -10.21
N LYS A 201 9.27 0.82 -10.07
CA LYS A 201 10.18 -0.14 -10.68
C LYS A 201 11.48 -0.26 -9.91
N LEU A 202 12.28 -1.25 -10.22
CA LEU A 202 13.65 -1.35 -9.76
C LEU A 202 14.48 -0.15 -10.25
N LEU A 203 15.26 0.45 -9.36
CA LEU A 203 16.05 1.66 -9.66
C LEU A 203 17.56 1.42 -9.66
N LYS A 204 18.03 0.33 -9.04
CA LYS A 204 19.45 0.11 -8.81
C LYS A 204 20.03 -0.92 -9.76
N ASP A 205 19.38 -2.07 -9.94
CA ASP A 205 19.83 -3.13 -10.84
C ASP A 205 18.65 -3.90 -11.47
N PRO A 206 17.84 -3.26 -12.33
CA PRO A 206 16.68 -3.91 -12.94
C PRO A 206 17.07 -5.06 -13.88
N GLY A 207 18.31 -5.05 -14.43
CA GLY A 207 18.77 -6.07 -15.35
C GLY A 207 18.97 -7.45 -14.71
N SER A 208 19.29 -7.50 -13.43
CA SER A 208 19.51 -8.76 -12.71
C SER A 208 18.21 -9.44 -12.29
N TYR A 209 17.08 -8.75 -12.30
CA TYR A 209 15.79 -9.25 -11.82
C TYR A 209 14.65 -9.08 -12.84
N PRO A 210 14.77 -9.69 -14.05
CA PRO A 210 13.86 -9.44 -15.17
C PRO A 210 12.43 -9.95 -14.94
N THR A 211 12.21 -10.79 -13.93
CA THR A 211 10.88 -11.31 -13.57
C THR A 211 10.17 -10.47 -12.50
N PHE A 212 10.80 -9.38 -12.01
CA PHE A 212 10.18 -8.48 -11.07
C PHE A 212 9.36 -7.41 -11.79
N GLU A 213 8.12 -7.26 -11.41
CA GLU A 213 7.24 -6.19 -11.91
C GLU A 213 6.37 -5.65 -10.78
N VAL A 214 6.14 -4.33 -10.75
CA VAL A 214 5.05 -3.70 -10.02
C VAL A 214 4.05 -3.15 -11.04
N ARG A 215 2.82 -3.62 -10.98
CA ARG A 215 1.73 -3.20 -11.87
C ARG A 215 0.67 -2.44 -11.09
N ASN A 216 0.32 -1.26 -11.56
CA ASN A 216 -0.78 -0.46 -11.03
C ASN A 216 -2.11 -1.02 -11.55
N ILE A 217 -2.94 -1.57 -10.69
CA ILE A 217 -4.13 -2.36 -11.07
C ILE A 217 -5.41 -1.54 -11.07
N VAL A 218 -5.65 -0.79 -9.99
CA VAL A 218 -6.92 -0.11 -9.72
C VAL A 218 -6.67 1.22 -9.03
N GLY A 219 -7.55 2.20 -9.23
CA GLY A 219 -7.53 3.48 -8.53
C GLY A 219 -8.56 4.44 -9.10
N ASN A 220 -9.10 5.32 -8.26
CA ASN A 220 -10.07 6.32 -8.68
C ASN A 220 -11.24 5.74 -9.51
N GLY A 221 -11.78 4.57 -9.12
CA GLY A 221 -12.88 3.93 -9.83
C GLY A 221 -12.55 3.44 -11.24
N LYS A 222 -11.27 3.28 -11.55
CA LYS A 222 -10.77 2.73 -12.81
C LYS A 222 -9.97 1.48 -12.55
N ILE A 223 -10.00 0.55 -13.49
CA ILE A 223 -9.25 -0.70 -13.44
C ILE A 223 -8.40 -0.86 -14.70
N TRP A 224 -7.21 -1.42 -14.56
CA TRP A 224 -6.40 -1.84 -15.70
C TRP A 224 -7.15 -2.91 -16.52
N THR A 225 -7.03 -2.87 -17.83
CA THR A 225 -7.75 -3.79 -18.74
C THR A 225 -6.99 -5.10 -19.02
N GLY A 226 -5.82 -5.29 -18.43
CA GLY A 226 -4.94 -6.42 -18.75
C GLY A 226 -4.07 -6.18 -19.99
N SER A 227 -4.17 -5.02 -20.63
CA SER A 227 -3.45 -4.71 -21.87
C SER A 227 -2.75 -3.35 -21.79
N VAL A 228 -1.45 -3.33 -22.14
CA VAL A 228 -0.60 -2.12 -22.15
C VAL A 228 -0.80 -1.30 -20.87
N THR A 229 -1.10 -0.02 -20.98
CA THR A 229 -1.45 0.90 -19.87
C THR A 229 -2.89 1.39 -19.95
N THR A 230 -3.77 0.62 -20.61
CA THR A 230 -5.16 1.01 -20.77
C THR A 230 -5.97 0.75 -19.51
N ALA A 231 -6.89 1.66 -19.20
CA ALA A 231 -7.77 1.57 -18.05
C ALA A 231 -9.25 1.63 -18.49
N LYS A 232 -10.10 0.88 -17.80
CA LYS A 232 -11.56 0.93 -17.93
C LYS A 232 -12.12 1.75 -16.77
N GLU A 233 -12.97 2.72 -17.07
CA GLU A 233 -13.79 3.42 -16.08
C GLU A 233 -14.89 2.48 -15.56
N LEU A 234 -14.98 2.34 -14.24
CA LEU A 234 -16.06 1.57 -13.59
C LEU A 234 -17.26 2.45 -13.30
N VAL A 235 -17.04 3.75 -12.99
CA VAL A 235 -18.09 4.71 -12.69
C VAL A 235 -18.68 5.23 -13.99
N PRO A 236 -19.99 5.06 -14.25
CA PRO A 236 -20.61 5.60 -15.47
C PRO A 236 -20.63 7.14 -15.43
N SER A 237 -20.45 7.76 -16.57
CA SER A 237 -20.50 9.23 -16.72
C SER A 237 -21.86 9.84 -16.31
N THR A 238 -22.89 9.02 -16.23
CA THR A 238 -24.26 9.40 -15.81
C THR A 238 -24.50 9.25 -14.32
N ALA A 239 -23.51 8.78 -13.54
CA ALA A 239 -23.66 8.60 -12.11
C ALA A 239 -23.99 9.94 -11.43
N SER A 240 -25.02 9.95 -10.60
CA SER A 240 -25.40 11.12 -9.80
C SER A 240 -24.34 11.41 -8.72
N SER A 241 -24.38 12.59 -8.14
CA SER A 241 -23.45 12.97 -7.06
C SER A 241 -23.55 12.05 -5.83
N SER A 242 -24.70 11.45 -5.59
CA SER A 242 -24.91 10.45 -4.51
C SER A 242 -24.34 9.07 -4.85
N GLU A 243 -24.18 8.76 -6.13
CA GLU A 243 -23.61 7.52 -6.63
C GLU A 243 -22.10 7.61 -6.87
N GLN A 244 -21.51 8.81 -6.76
CA GLN A 244 -20.08 8.98 -6.92
C GLN A 244 -19.31 8.25 -5.83
N LEU A 245 -18.08 7.88 -6.16
CA LEU A 245 -17.18 7.15 -5.28
C LEU A 245 -16.97 7.86 -3.93
N ASN A 246 -16.94 7.09 -2.86
CA ASN A 246 -16.37 7.52 -1.59
C ASN A 246 -14.83 7.35 -1.62
N GLU A 247 -14.15 7.76 -0.56
CA GLU A 247 -12.70 7.73 -0.47
C GLU A 247 -12.13 6.31 -0.64
N ASN A 248 -12.69 5.32 0.07
CA ASN A 248 -12.24 3.93 0.01
C ASN A 248 -12.27 3.36 -1.41
N ARG A 249 -13.35 3.62 -2.16
CA ARG A 249 -13.49 3.17 -3.55
C ARG A 249 -12.54 3.88 -4.53
N CYS A 250 -11.89 4.94 -4.09
CA CYS A 250 -10.84 5.61 -4.87
C CYS A 250 -9.44 5.00 -4.61
N SER A 251 -9.30 4.03 -3.71
CA SER A 251 -8.02 3.44 -3.33
C SER A 251 -7.20 2.97 -4.53
N CYS A 252 -5.89 3.22 -4.47
CA CYS A 252 -4.92 2.72 -5.41
C CYS A 252 -4.47 1.31 -5.03
N GLY A 253 -4.44 0.40 -5.99
CA GLY A 253 -3.97 -0.96 -5.79
C GLY A 253 -2.87 -1.35 -6.75
N ILE A 254 -1.86 -2.04 -6.23
CA ILE A 254 -0.72 -2.57 -6.97
C ILE A 254 -0.63 -4.08 -6.84
N ARG A 255 -0.19 -4.74 -7.94
CA ARG A 255 0.32 -6.11 -7.92
C ARG A 255 1.82 -6.09 -8.04
N ILE A 256 2.50 -6.86 -7.21
CA ILE A 256 3.92 -7.16 -7.35
C ILE A 256 4.05 -8.61 -7.79
N THR A 257 4.75 -8.84 -8.89
CA THR A 257 5.11 -10.17 -9.38
C THR A 257 6.61 -10.34 -9.28
N TYR A 258 7.08 -11.47 -8.74
CA TYR A 258 8.49 -11.82 -8.74
C TYR A 258 8.67 -13.34 -8.96
N GLY A 259 9.06 -13.71 -10.15
CA GLY A 259 9.05 -15.12 -10.57
C GLY A 259 7.63 -15.69 -10.57
N ASN A 260 7.39 -16.68 -9.71
CA ASN A 260 6.07 -17.30 -9.53
C ASN A 260 5.29 -16.72 -8.34
N PHE A 261 5.85 -15.75 -7.64
CA PHE A 261 5.22 -15.13 -6.47
C PHE A 261 4.43 -13.89 -6.87
N ASP A 262 3.22 -13.76 -6.37
CA ASP A 262 2.33 -12.62 -6.55
C ASP A 262 1.83 -12.06 -5.21
N TYR A 263 1.96 -10.75 -5.06
CA TYR A 263 1.44 -9.98 -3.94
C TYR A 263 0.49 -8.90 -4.43
N PHE A 264 -0.63 -8.69 -3.74
CA PHE A 264 -1.59 -7.63 -4.05
C PHE A 264 -1.95 -6.82 -2.81
N SER A 265 -1.98 -5.50 -2.95
CA SER A 265 -2.47 -4.56 -1.95
C SER A 265 -3.21 -3.41 -2.64
N ALA A 266 -4.40 -3.08 -2.16
CA ALA A 266 -5.26 -2.07 -2.77
C ALA A 266 -5.98 -1.16 -1.76
N GLY A 267 -5.38 -0.94 -0.58
CA GLY A 267 -6.01 -0.12 0.46
C GLY A 267 -7.40 -0.64 0.79
N ASP A 268 -8.39 0.25 0.72
CA ASP A 268 -9.73 0.00 1.22
C ASP A 268 -10.77 -0.14 0.10
N ILE A 269 -10.39 -0.77 -1.04
CA ILE A 269 -11.40 -1.09 -2.07
C ILE A 269 -12.50 -1.98 -1.48
N LEU A 270 -13.72 -1.80 -1.97
CA LEU A 270 -14.91 -2.47 -1.45
C LEU A 270 -15.42 -3.55 -2.39
N GLY A 271 -16.05 -4.58 -1.81
CA GLY A 271 -16.69 -5.69 -2.50
C GLY A 271 -18.12 -5.89 -2.02
N VAL A 272 -19.07 -5.30 -2.73
CA VAL A 272 -20.51 -5.46 -2.43
C VAL A 272 -21.16 -6.24 -3.55
N GLU A 273 -21.20 -7.56 -3.42
CA GLU A 273 -21.69 -8.46 -4.45
C GLU A 273 -23.10 -8.09 -4.96
N LYS A 274 -23.28 -8.27 -6.27
CA LYS A 274 -24.51 -7.92 -6.99
C LYS A 274 -24.81 -6.42 -7.06
N ALA A 275 -23.96 -5.59 -6.52
CA ALA A 275 -24.01 -4.15 -6.74
C ALA A 275 -23.37 -3.78 -8.10
N PRO A 276 -23.61 -2.56 -8.61
CA PRO A 276 -22.87 -2.05 -9.76
C PRO A 276 -21.34 -2.06 -9.55
N GLU A 277 -20.55 -2.20 -10.62
CA GLU A 277 -19.08 -2.35 -10.57
C GLU A 277 -18.36 -1.24 -9.78
N TRP A 278 -18.90 -0.04 -9.69
CA TRP A 278 -18.31 1.04 -8.88
C TRP A 278 -18.63 0.95 -7.38
N PHE A 279 -19.51 0.05 -6.98
CA PHE A 279 -19.74 -0.35 -5.58
C PHE A 279 -19.06 -1.66 -5.24
N ASP A 280 -18.87 -2.55 -6.21
CA ASP A 280 -18.18 -3.82 -6.11
C ASP A 280 -16.90 -3.77 -6.94
N ILE A 281 -15.88 -3.07 -6.43
CA ILE A 281 -14.59 -2.95 -7.12
C ILE A 281 -13.77 -4.25 -6.98
N GLU A 282 -13.96 -5.02 -5.92
CA GLU A 282 -13.24 -6.28 -5.69
C GLU A 282 -13.50 -7.32 -6.79
N THR A 283 -14.75 -7.50 -7.21
CA THR A 283 -15.10 -8.51 -8.23
C THR A 283 -14.37 -8.29 -9.57
N PRO A 284 -14.37 -7.10 -10.20
CA PRO A 284 -13.58 -6.90 -11.42
C PRO A 284 -12.07 -6.99 -11.18
N VAL A 285 -11.57 -6.58 -10.00
CA VAL A 285 -10.17 -6.73 -9.63
C VAL A 285 -9.79 -8.21 -9.53
N ALA A 286 -10.58 -9.03 -8.84
CA ALA A 286 -10.33 -10.45 -8.69
C ALA A 286 -10.25 -11.19 -10.03
N ARG A 287 -11.14 -10.85 -10.97
CA ARG A 287 -11.14 -11.42 -12.33
C ARG A 287 -9.87 -11.08 -13.11
N LEU A 288 -9.29 -9.90 -12.85
CA LEU A 288 -8.06 -9.46 -13.49
C LEU A 288 -6.82 -10.10 -12.85
N LEU A 289 -6.82 -10.23 -11.53
CA LEU A 289 -5.68 -10.77 -10.78
C LEU A 289 -5.50 -12.27 -11.02
N GLY A 290 -6.60 -13.04 -10.97
CA GLY A 290 -6.54 -14.49 -10.85
C GLY A 290 -5.92 -14.93 -9.52
N GLU A 291 -5.39 -16.15 -9.45
CA GLU A 291 -4.74 -16.67 -8.25
C GLU A 291 -3.55 -15.79 -7.85
N THR A 292 -3.44 -15.48 -6.55
CA THR A 292 -2.44 -14.55 -6.00
C THR A 292 -2.01 -15.07 -4.64
N ASP A 293 -0.70 -15.24 -4.40
CA ASP A 293 -0.19 -15.92 -3.21
C ASP A 293 -0.48 -15.16 -1.92
N VAL A 294 -0.26 -13.84 -1.94
CA VAL A 294 -0.44 -12.99 -0.76
C VAL A 294 -1.28 -11.77 -1.11
N VAL A 295 -2.30 -11.51 -0.31
CA VAL A 295 -3.10 -10.29 -0.40
C VAL A 295 -3.10 -9.54 0.93
N VAL A 296 -3.12 -8.22 0.87
CA VAL A 296 -3.55 -7.40 2.02
C VAL A 296 -5.07 -7.36 2.01
N ALA A 297 -5.68 -7.63 3.14
CA ALA A 297 -7.12 -7.61 3.27
C ALA A 297 -7.66 -6.21 2.97
N ASN A 298 -8.48 -6.10 1.94
CA ASN A 298 -9.10 -4.84 1.55
C ASN A 298 -9.97 -4.34 2.68
N HIS A 299 -9.97 -3.03 2.90
CA HIS A 299 -10.78 -2.35 3.92
C HIS A 299 -10.78 -3.10 5.28
N HIS A 300 -9.58 -3.53 5.72
CA HIS A 300 -9.35 -4.23 7.00
C HIS A 300 -10.16 -5.53 7.19
N ALA A 301 -10.71 -6.11 6.12
CA ALA A 301 -11.68 -7.19 6.14
C ALA A 301 -13.01 -6.82 6.83
N TYR A 302 -13.46 -5.55 6.70
CA TYR A 302 -14.81 -5.17 7.10
C TYR A 302 -15.88 -5.91 6.30
N SER A 303 -17.12 -5.86 6.78
CA SER A 303 -18.26 -6.58 6.17
C SER A 303 -18.62 -6.16 4.75
N ASP A 304 -18.04 -5.10 4.22
CA ASP A 304 -18.19 -4.57 2.86
C ASP A 304 -16.96 -4.81 1.97
N ALA A 305 -16.07 -5.70 2.39
CA ALA A 305 -14.88 -6.10 1.65
C ALA A 305 -14.58 -7.60 1.80
N MET A 306 -13.59 -8.09 1.06
CA MET A 306 -13.21 -9.51 1.02
C MET A 306 -14.39 -10.41 0.64
N CYS A 307 -15.18 -10.00 -0.36
CA CYS A 307 -16.39 -10.71 -0.78
C CYS A 307 -16.08 -12.13 -1.30
N ASP A 308 -17.09 -13.03 -1.27
CA ASP A 308 -16.93 -14.45 -1.66
C ASP A 308 -16.37 -14.61 -3.08
N THR A 309 -16.80 -13.74 -4.02
CA THR A 309 -16.28 -13.74 -5.39
C THR A 309 -14.78 -13.40 -5.42
N TYR A 310 -14.34 -12.41 -4.63
CA TYR A 310 -12.94 -12.03 -4.54
C TYR A 310 -12.10 -13.20 -4.00
N ILE A 311 -12.46 -13.72 -2.85
CA ILE A 311 -11.73 -14.82 -2.20
C ILE A 311 -11.67 -16.07 -3.07
N SER A 312 -12.81 -16.45 -3.70
CA SER A 312 -12.89 -17.68 -4.52
C SER A 312 -12.09 -17.60 -5.82
N GLN A 313 -11.85 -16.42 -6.36
CA GLN A 313 -11.07 -16.22 -7.59
C GLN A 313 -9.59 -15.98 -7.30
N VAL A 314 -9.28 -15.16 -6.29
CA VAL A 314 -7.90 -14.82 -5.93
C VAL A 314 -7.22 -15.95 -5.17
N LYS A 315 -7.97 -16.73 -4.38
CA LYS A 315 -7.49 -17.89 -3.61
C LYS A 315 -6.17 -17.66 -2.89
N PRO A 316 -6.06 -16.62 -2.07
CA PRO A 316 -4.79 -16.28 -1.46
C PRO A 316 -4.35 -17.37 -0.49
N GLN A 317 -3.05 -17.70 -0.50
CA GLN A 317 -2.44 -18.57 0.51
C GLN A 317 -2.30 -17.84 1.85
N VAL A 318 -2.07 -16.51 1.77
CA VAL A 318 -1.96 -15.63 2.94
C VAL A 318 -2.78 -14.37 2.72
N SER A 319 -3.66 -14.05 3.67
CA SER A 319 -4.33 -12.75 3.74
C SER A 319 -3.80 -12.00 4.95
N VAL A 320 -3.18 -10.85 4.71
CA VAL A 320 -2.60 -10.01 5.76
C VAL A 320 -3.63 -8.96 6.16
N SER A 321 -4.13 -9.04 7.39
CA SER A 321 -4.94 -7.97 7.97
C SER A 321 -4.09 -7.18 8.96
N TYR A 322 -3.99 -5.87 8.73
CA TYR A 322 -3.48 -4.94 9.72
C TYR A 322 -4.71 -4.33 10.40
N THR A 323 -4.79 -4.46 11.71
CA THR A 323 -6.01 -4.01 12.35
C THR A 323 -5.72 -3.08 13.52
N HIS A 324 -6.41 -1.97 13.51
CA HIS A 324 -6.91 -1.31 14.71
C HIS A 324 -8.25 -1.97 15.16
N LEU A 325 -8.66 -3.09 14.54
CA LEU A 325 -9.86 -3.84 14.87
C LEU A 325 -9.71 -4.55 16.21
N ARG A 326 -10.78 -4.58 16.99
CA ARG A 326 -10.84 -5.37 18.22
C ARG A 326 -10.78 -6.85 17.86
N ALA A 327 -10.02 -7.64 18.63
CA ALA A 327 -9.81 -9.08 18.43
C ALA A 327 -11.09 -9.96 18.37
N HIS A 328 -12.27 -9.37 18.54
CA HIS A 328 -13.56 -10.06 18.47
C HIS A 328 -14.19 -10.13 17.07
N GLU A 329 -13.63 -9.42 16.08
CA GLU A 329 -14.20 -9.38 14.73
C GLU A 329 -13.48 -10.31 13.74
N THR A 330 -12.30 -10.83 14.12
CA THR A 330 -11.47 -11.71 13.27
C THR A 330 -11.74 -13.21 13.43
N ASP A 331 -12.53 -13.64 14.41
CA ASP A 331 -12.76 -15.06 14.69
C ASP A 331 -13.64 -15.81 13.67
N SER A 332 -14.18 -15.12 12.67
CA SER A 332 -15.17 -15.72 11.76
C SER A 332 -14.63 -16.15 10.40
N TYR A 333 -13.42 -15.76 9.98
CA TYR A 333 -12.96 -15.90 8.60
C TYR A 333 -11.50 -16.36 8.40
N LEU A 334 -10.80 -16.78 9.45
CA LEU A 334 -9.48 -17.38 9.31
C LEU A 334 -9.62 -18.90 9.42
N VAL A 335 -9.75 -19.58 8.28
CA VAL A 335 -9.52 -21.03 8.15
C VAL A 335 -8.31 -21.23 7.26
#